data_219aa282165729c02b725d7aa62dc714
#
_entry.id   219aa282165729c02b725d7aa62dc714
#
_cell.length_a   1.000
_cell.length_b   1.000
_cell.length_c   1.000
_cell.angle_alpha   90.00
_cell.angle_beta   90.00
_cell.angle_gamma   90.00
#
_symmetry.space_group_name_H-M   'P 1'
#
loop_
_entity.id
_entity.type
_entity.pdbx_description
1 polymer ?
#
loop_
_entity_poly.entity_id
_entity_poly.type
_entity_poly.pdbx_seq_one_letter_code
_entity_poly.pdbx_strand_id
1 'polypeptide(L)'
;MSSDSVQLCLSRKTGEMLHRLRANRPLVHCITNEVVQEFTANVLLAAGASPAMVVGEGEAEYFAGIASALSVNVGTPYEARIETMKKAIRGALAAGKPWVLDPVAAGGIPWRDKVIFELLEMQPTAVRGNASEIRFLAGVGTGGKGVDSLDDSSSCLLYTSPSPRDTERS
;
A
#
# COMPACT_ATOMS: atom_id res chain seq x y z
N MET A 1 -13.83 -10.26 23.38
CA MET A 1 -13.33 -11.38 22.53
C MET A 1 -11.92 -11.71 23.02
N SER A 2 -11.61 -12.99 23.24
CA SER A 2 -10.26 -13.39 23.65
C SER A 2 -9.28 -13.18 22.48
N SER A 3 -7.99 -12.97 22.80
CA SER A 3 -6.91 -12.83 21.82
C SER A 3 -6.93 -13.99 20.80
N ASP A 4 -7.15 -15.21 21.29
CA ASP A 4 -7.19 -16.43 20.46
C ASP A 4 -8.34 -16.42 19.44
N SER A 5 -9.51 -15.91 19.82
CA SER A 5 -10.66 -15.82 18.91
C SER A 5 -10.45 -14.80 17.77
N VAL A 6 -9.74 -13.69 18.06
CA VAL A 6 -9.35 -12.69 17.06
C VAL A 6 -8.32 -13.27 16.10
N GLN A 7 -7.31 -13.97 16.62
CA GLN A 7 -6.24 -14.57 15.83
C GLN A 7 -6.77 -15.65 14.89
N LEU A 8 -7.68 -16.51 15.37
CA LEU A 8 -8.32 -17.54 14.55
C LEU A 8 -9.19 -16.93 13.43
N CYS A 9 -9.91 -15.85 13.73
CA CYS A 9 -10.71 -15.12 12.75
C CYS A 9 -9.85 -14.49 11.65
N LEU A 10 -8.73 -13.85 12.03
CA LEU A 10 -7.79 -13.25 11.09
C LEU A 10 -7.13 -14.29 10.19
N SER A 11 -6.69 -15.42 10.76
CA SER A 11 -6.08 -16.53 10.01
C SER A 11 -7.02 -17.09 8.95
N ARG A 12 -8.30 -17.32 9.30
CA ARG A 12 -9.32 -17.78 8.35
C ARG A 12 -9.55 -16.78 7.22
N LYS A 13 -9.74 -15.49 7.55
CA LYS A 13 -9.93 -14.43 6.55
C LYS A 13 -8.74 -14.32 5.61
N THR A 14 -7.51 -14.41 6.13
CA THR A 14 -6.30 -14.40 5.31
C THR A 14 -6.26 -15.57 4.34
N GLY A 15 -6.62 -16.76 4.78
CA GLY A 15 -6.71 -17.94 3.92
C GLY A 15 -7.75 -17.78 2.80
N GLU A 16 -8.93 -17.26 3.13
CA GLU A 16 -9.99 -16.97 2.14
C GLU A 16 -9.53 -15.92 1.11
N MET A 17 -8.85 -14.86 1.57
CA MET A 17 -8.29 -13.83 0.69
C MET A 17 -7.23 -14.39 -0.25
N LEU A 18 -6.32 -15.23 0.25
CA LEU A 18 -5.29 -15.89 -0.56
C LEU A 18 -5.92 -16.82 -1.60
N HIS A 19 -6.96 -17.56 -1.23
CA HIS A 19 -7.71 -18.41 -2.16
C HIS A 19 -8.33 -17.58 -3.29
N ARG A 20 -8.99 -16.46 -2.96
CA ARG A 20 -9.56 -15.53 -3.95
C ARG A 20 -8.51 -14.91 -4.86
N LEU A 21 -7.35 -14.52 -4.30
CA LEU A 21 -6.23 -14.00 -5.07
C LEU A 21 -5.77 -15.01 -6.13
N ARG A 22 -5.56 -16.27 -5.73
CA ARG A 22 -5.14 -17.34 -6.62
C ARG A 22 -6.16 -17.70 -7.69
N ALA A 23 -7.45 -17.65 -7.34
CA ALA A 23 -8.53 -17.92 -8.29
C ALA A 23 -8.65 -16.81 -9.35
N ASN A 24 -8.47 -15.55 -8.97
CA ASN A 24 -8.65 -14.41 -9.86
C ASN A 24 -7.38 -13.98 -10.60
N ARG A 25 -6.19 -14.34 -10.11
CA ARG A 25 -4.89 -13.96 -10.67
C ARG A 25 -4.81 -12.48 -11.07
N PRO A 26 -5.08 -11.54 -10.14
CA PRO A 26 -5.21 -10.13 -10.47
C PRO A 26 -3.90 -9.57 -11.01
N LEU A 27 -4.02 -8.68 -12.01
CA LEU A 27 -2.90 -7.85 -12.47
C LEU A 27 -2.67 -6.75 -11.43
N VAL A 28 -1.50 -6.71 -10.82
CA VAL A 28 -1.11 -5.72 -9.81
C VAL A 28 -0.04 -4.81 -10.39
N HIS A 29 -0.39 -3.54 -10.58
CA HIS A 29 0.58 -2.52 -10.93
C HIS A 29 1.40 -2.15 -9.69
N CYS A 30 2.72 -2.24 -9.77
CA CYS A 30 3.62 -1.96 -8.65
C CYS A 30 4.58 -0.83 -9.02
N ILE A 31 4.48 0.30 -8.31
CA ILE A 31 5.51 1.33 -8.29
C ILE A 31 6.18 1.24 -6.92
N THR A 32 7.22 0.42 -6.84
CA THR A 32 7.93 0.13 -5.59
C THR A 32 9.34 0.72 -5.58
N ASN A 33 10.03 0.65 -4.44
CA ASN A 33 11.43 1.08 -4.37
C ASN A 33 12.36 0.13 -5.13
N GLU A 34 13.52 0.62 -5.51
CA GLU A 34 14.47 -0.11 -6.36
C GLU A 34 15.10 -1.33 -5.67
N VAL A 35 15.17 -1.29 -4.34
CA VAL A 35 15.82 -2.35 -3.55
C VAL A 35 14.98 -3.64 -3.51
N VAL A 36 13.66 -3.53 -3.56
CA VAL A 36 12.74 -4.66 -3.38
C VAL A 36 11.90 -5.00 -4.61
N GLN A 37 12.23 -4.46 -5.79
CA GLN A 37 11.45 -4.68 -7.01
C GLN A 37 11.30 -6.16 -7.34
N GLU A 38 12.41 -6.87 -7.46
CA GLU A 38 12.43 -8.31 -7.76
C GLU A 38 11.74 -9.12 -6.65
N PHE A 39 12.03 -8.80 -5.39
CA PHE A 39 11.41 -9.47 -4.26
C PHE A 39 9.89 -9.29 -4.25
N THR A 40 9.40 -8.07 -4.46
CA THR A 40 7.96 -7.78 -4.54
C THR A 40 7.29 -8.56 -5.67
N ALA A 41 7.92 -8.60 -6.85
CA ALA A 41 7.41 -9.36 -7.99
C ALA A 41 7.32 -10.86 -7.65
N ASN A 42 8.38 -11.44 -7.10
CA ASN A 42 8.44 -12.87 -6.77
C ASN A 42 7.43 -13.25 -5.67
N VAL A 43 7.24 -12.41 -4.66
CA VAL A 43 6.23 -12.64 -3.61
C VAL A 43 4.81 -12.61 -4.17
N LEU A 44 4.49 -11.65 -5.03
CA LEU A 44 3.18 -11.56 -5.67
C LEU A 44 2.91 -12.75 -6.60
N LEU A 45 3.91 -13.17 -7.39
CA LEU A 45 3.81 -14.38 -8.23
C LEU A 45 3.57 -15.62 -7.38
N ALA A 46 4.33 -15.82 -6.31
CA ALA A 46 4.16 -16.95 -5.39
C ALA A 46 2.79 -16.93 -4.69
N ALA A 47 2.26 -15.74 -4.41
CA ALA A 47 0.91 -15.59 -3.88
C ALA A 47 -0.19 -15.89 -4.90
N GLY A 48 0.11 -15.83 -6.20
CA GLY A 48 -0.83 -16.12 -7.29
C GLY A 48 -1.37 -14.87 -8.01
N ALA A 49 -0.77 -13.71 -7.81
CA ALA A 49 -1.05 -12.50 -8.57
C ALA A 49 -0.12 -12.38 -9.79
N SER A 50 -0.42 -11.44 -10.67
CA SER A 50 0.42 -11.07 -11.83
C SER A 50 0.97 -9.66 -11.61
N PRO A 51 2.19 -9.50 -11.06
CA PRO A 51 2.79 -8.19 -10.85
C PRO A 51 3.29 -7.57 -12.14
N ALA A 52 3.21 -6.25 -12.26
CA ALA A 52 3.80 -5.48 -13.34
C ALA A 52 4.49 -4.23 -12.78
N MET A 53 5.78 -4.07 -13.10
CA MET A 53 6.63 -2.97 -12.63
C MET A 53 6.69 -1.87 -13.70
N VAL A 54 5.54 -1.24 -14.01
CA VAL A 54 5.44 -0.18 -15.01
C VAL A 54 5.73 1.15 -14.35
N VAL A 55 6.89 1.73 -14.64
CA VAL A 55 7.39 2.96 -13.99
C VAL A 55 7.64 4.10 -14.97
N GLY A 56 7.33 3.90 -16.25
CA GLY A 56 7.45 4.93 -17.28
C GLY A 56 6.37 6.00 -17.10
N GLU A 57 6.79 7.26 -17.05
CA GLU A 57 5.87 8.39 -16.81
C GLU A 57 4.74 8.49 -17.86
N GLY A 58 5.05 8.12 -19.11
CA GLY A 58 4.09 8.17 -20.23
C GLY A 58 3.06 7.04 -20.24
N GLU A 59 3.26 5.98 -19.47
CA GLU A 59 2.41 4.78 -19.49
C GLU A 59 1.72 4.48 -18.15
N ALA A 60 2.26 4.99 -17.03
CA ALA A 60 1.85 4.62 -15.69
C ALA A 60 0.37 4.92 -15.40
N GLU A 61 -0.15 6.04 -15.89
CA GLU A 61 -1.55 6.43 -15.70
C GLU A 61 -2.50 5.47 -16.42
N TYR A 62 -2.24 5.21 -17.69
CA TYR A 62 -3.02 4.26 -18.47
C TYR A 62 -2.96 2.85 -17.88
N PHE A 63 -1.75 2.40 -17.54
CA PHE A 63 -1.55 1.05 -17.01
C PHE A 63 -2.26 0.82 -15.67
N ALA A 64 -2.23 1.81 -14.79
CA ALA A 64 -2.95 1.75 -13.52
C ALA A 64 -4.47 1.62 -13.71
N GLY A 65 -5.01 2.23 -14.75
CA GLY A 65 -6.44 2.14 -15.10
C GLY A 65 -6.87 0.74 -15.55
N ILE A 66 -6.00 -0.02 -16.22
CA ILE A 66 -6.30 -1.39 -16.68
C ILE A 66 -5.90 -2.47 -15.66
N ALA A 67 -5.05 -2.16 -14.70
CA ALA A 67 -4.68 -3.07 -13.62
C ALA A 67 -5.87 -3.35 -12.69
N SER A 68 -5.82 -4.46 -11.96
CA SER A 68 -6.83 -4.80 -10.95
C SER A 68 -6.64 -3.99 -9.66
N ALA A 69 -5.38 -3.63 -9.35
CA ALA A 69 -5.00 -2.83 -8.20
C ALA A 69 -3.65 -2.16 -8.45
N LEU A 70 -3.38 -1.07 -7.70
CA LEU A 70 -2.09 -0.37 -7.70
C LEU A 70 -1.46 -0.46 -6.31
N SER A 71 -0.15 -0.76 -6.27
CA SER A 71 0.68 -0.71 -5.06
C SER A 71 1.76 0.35 -5.23
N VAL A 72 1.79 1.31 -4.32
CA VAL A 72 2.76 2.42 -4.30
C VAL A 72 3.59 2.33 -3.03
N ASN A 73 4.91 2.26 -3.18
CA ASN A 73 5.88 2.26 -2.08
C ASN A 73 6.85 3.43 -2.27
N VAL A 74 6.92 4.33 -1.30
CA VAL A 74 7.69 5.57 -1.38
C VAL A 74 9.16 5.43 -0.99
N GLY A 75 9.70 4.22 -0.93
CA GLY A 75 11.14 4.01 -0.79
C GLY A 75 11.90 4.49 -2.03
N THR A 76 13.17 4.89 -1.88
CA THR A 76 14.02 5.44 -2.95
C THR A 76 13.32 6.46 -3.85
N PRO A 77 12.68 7.52 -3.29
CA PRO A 77 11.91 8.49 -4.07
C PRO A 77 12.84 9.52 -4.74
N TYR A 78 12.43 9.98 -5.93
CA TYR A 78 12.96 11.15 -6.63
C TYR A 78 11.82 11.80 -7.42
N GLU A 79 11.99 13.05 -7.85
CA GLU A 79 10.90 13.87 -8.38
C GLU A 79 10.12 13.19 -9.52
N ALA A 80 10.82 12.66 -10.53
CA ALA A 80 10.16 12.00 -11.67
C ALA A 80 9.38 10.75 -11.24
N ARG A 81 9.88 9.99 -10.25
CA ARG A 81 9.16 8.82 -9.71
C ARG A 81 7.91 9.23 -8.94
N ILE A 82 7.97 10.33 -8.19
CA ILE A 82 6.81 10.87 -7.48
C ILE A 82 5.73 11.30 -8.46
N GLU A 83 6.09 11.97 -9.54
CA GLU A 83 5.13 12.33 -10.59
C GLU A 83 4.53 11.09 -11.26
N THR A 84 5.34 10.05 -11.51
CA THR A 84 4.84 8.76 -12.01
C THR A 84 3.84 8.13 -11.03
N MET A 85 4.13 8.12 -9.71
CA MET A 85 3.22 7.64 -8.68
C MET A 85 1.89 8.40 -8.73
N LYS A 86 1.93 9.73 -8.75
CA LYS A 86 0.73 10.58 -8.81
C LYS A 86 -0.10 10.33 -10.07
N LYS A 87 0.55 10.15 -11.24
CA LYS A 87 -0.13 9.79 -12.49
C LYS A 87 -0.81 8.42 -12.38
N ALA A 88 -0.11 7.41 -11.90
CA ALA A 88 -0.67 6.08 -11.70
C ALA A 88 -1.87 6.09 -10.73
N ILE A 89 -1.77 6.83 -9.62
CA ILE A 89 -2.88 6.97 -8.67
C ILE A 89 -4.09 7.62 -9.35
N ARG A 90 -3.89 8.70 -10.14
CA ARG A 90 -5.00 9.31 -10.90
C ARG A 90 -5.66 8.32 -11.85
N GLY A 91 -4.86 7.53 -12.58
CA GLY A 91 -5.38 6.49 -13.47
C GLY A 91 -6.17 5.41 -12.73
N ALA A 92 -5.66 4.94 -11.57
CA ALA A 92 -6.37 3.98 -10.74
C ALA A 92 -7.69 4.55 -10.21
N LEU A 93 -7.68 5.78 -9.68
CA LEU A 93 -8.88 6.44 -9.16
C LEU A 93 -9.93 6.68 -10.26
N ALA A 94 -9.52 7.18 -11.43
CA ALA A 94 -10.42 7.39 -12.56
C ALA A 94 -11.10 6.10 -13.04
N ALA A 95 -10.41 4.96 -12.91
CA ALA A 95 -10.94 3.64 -13.25
C ALA A 95 -11.62 2.91 -12.07
N GLY A 96 -11.75 3.55 -10.91
CA GLY A 96 -12.34 2.95 -9.70
C GLY A 96 -11.54 1.75 -9.16
N LYS A 97 -10.22 1.73 -9.37
CA LYS A 97 -9.34 0.67 -8.90
C LYS A 97 -8.81 0.96 -7.50
N PRO A 98 -8.72 -0.05 -6.63
CA PRO A 98 -8.12 0.12 -5.32
C PRO A 98 -6.61 0.36 -5.43
N TRP A 99 -6.07 1.17 -4.50
CA TRP A 99 -4.64 1.33 -4.39
C TRP A 99 -4.16 1.36 -2.94
N VAL A 100 -2.93 0.91 -2.74
CA VAL A 100 -2.30 0.77 -1.43
C VAL A 100 -1.06 1.65 -1.37
N LEU A 101 -0.91 2.41 -0.27
CA LEU A 101 0.27 3.19 0.05
C LEU A 101 1.13 2.46 1.07
N ASP A 102 2.42 2.31 0.77
CA ASP A 102 3.47 1.89 1.71
C ASP A 102 4.37 3.11 2.00
N PRO A 103 4.20 3.78 3.15
CA PRO A 103 4.84 5.04 3.50
C PRO A 103 6.22 4.82 4.12
N VAL A 104 7.08 4.10 3.45
CA VAL A 104 8.43 3.71 3.93
C VAL A 104 9.18 4.86 4.60
N ALA A 105 9.59 4.65 5.86
CA ALA A 105 10.33 5.58 6.70
C ALA A 105 9.57 6.89 7.01
N ALA A 106 8.25 6.85 7.05
CA ALA A 106 7.44 7.97 7.52
C ALA A 106 7.88 8.43 8.92
N GLY A 107 8.03 9.76 9.07
CA GLY A 107 8.55 10.39 10.27
C GLY A 107 10.09 10.41 10.39
N GLY A 108 10.80 9.88 9.40
CA GLY A 108 12.27 9.84 9.42
C GLY A 108 12.95 10.88 8.52
N ILE A 109 12.28 11.34 7.46
CA ILE A 109 12.87 12.22 6.44
C ILE A 109 11.85 13.29 6.03
N PRO A 110 12.02 14.57 6.42
CA PRO A 110 11.00 15.62 6.22
C PRO A 110 10.52 15.78 4.77
N TRP A 111 11.42 15.69 3.79
CA TRP A 111 11.04 15.78 2.38
C TRP A 111 10.14 14.60 1.95
N ARG A 112 10.47 13.39 2.41
CA ARG A 112 9.65 12.20 2.14
C ARG A 112 8.30 12.26 2.85
N ASP A 113 8.26 12.77 4.07
CA ASP A 113 7.03 12.94 4.84
C ASP A 113 6.05 13.86 4.09
N LYS A 114 6.55 14.96 3.51
CA LYS A 114 5.73 15.83 2.66
C LYS A 114 5.11 15.06 1.48
N VAL A 115 5.91 14.26 0.77
CA VAL A 115 5.42 13.42 -0.33
C VAL A 115 4.37 12.42 0.15
N ILE A 116 4.62 11.76 1.29
CA ILE A 116 3.67 10.79 1.87
C ILE A 116 2.33 11.47 2.16
N PHE A 117 2.33 12.66 2.78
CA PHE A 117 1.08 13.39 3.05
C PHE A 117 0.36 13.82 1.77
N GLU A 118 1.09 14.28 0.74
CA GLU A 118 0.50 14.58 -0.57
C GLU A 118 -0.18 13.34 -1.20
N LEU A 119 0.43 12.16 -1.06
CA LEU A 119 -0.16 10.92 -1.56
C LEU A 119 -1.35 10.45 -0.70
N LEU A 120 -1.32 10.67 0.62
CA LEU A 120 -2.45 10.38 1.50
C LEU A 120 -3.70 11.21 1.16
N GLU A 121 -3.53 12.46 0.74
CA GLU A 121 -4.63 13.31 0.26
C GLU A 121 -5.34 12.72 -0.97
N MET A 122 -4.66 11.83 -1.72
CA MET A 122 -5.25 11.10 -2.85
C MET A 122 -6.04 9.86 -2.43
N GLN A 123 -6.31 9.69 -1.14
CA GLN A 123 -7.22 8.70 -0.56
C GLN A 123 -6.88 7.24 -0.93
N PRO A 124 -5.76 6.68 -0.44
CA PRO A 124 -5.47 5.26 -0.62
C PRO A 124 -6.58 4.39 -0.01
N THR A 125 -6.89 3.28 -0.66
CA THR A 125 -7.82 2.28 -0.14
C THR A 125 -7.30 1.64 1.15
N ALA A 126 -5.98 1.52 1.26
CA ALA A 126 -5.30 1.04 2.46
C ALA A 126 -3.90 1.65 2.58
N VAL A 127 -3.43 1.80 3.81
CA VAL A 127 -2.05 2.14 4.12
C VAL A 127 -1.42 0.94 4.82
N ARG A 128 -0.27 0.49 4.33
CA ARG A 128 0.51 -0.61 4.90
C ARG A 128 1.85 -0.08 5.38
N GLY A 129 2.10 -0.17 6.66
CA GLY A 129 3.35 0.27 7.27
C GLY A 129 3.65 -0.53 8.55
N ASN A 130 4.85 -0.34 9.10
CA ASN A 130 5.17 -0.81 10.44
C ASN A 130 4.51 0.07 11.53
N ALA A 131 4.62 -0.34 12.79
CA ALA A 131 3.95 0.35 13.90
C ALA A 131 4.34 1.83 14.00
N SER A 132 5.63 2.16 13.87
CA SER A 132 6.08 3.56 13.99
C SER A 132 5.63 4.42 12.81
N GLU A 133 5.62 3.90 11.59
CA GLU A 133 5.11 4.60 10.41
C GLU A 133 3.62 4.92 10.55
N ILE A 134 2.81 3.93 10.92
CA ILE A 134 1.36 4.12 11.10
C ILE A 134 1.06 5.10 12.24
N ARG A 135 1.77 5.01 13.37
CA ARG A 135 1.59 5.93 14.50
C ARG A 135 1.99 7.37 14.14
N PHE A 136 3.06 7.54 13.38
CA PHE A 136 3.45 8.86 12.88
C PHE A 136 2.36 9.47 12.00
N LEU A 137 1.83 8.71 11.04
CA LEU A 137 0.74 9.18 10.17
C LEU A 137 -0.55 9.50 10.94
N ALA A 138 -0.81 8.79 12.04
CA ALA A 138 -1.92 9.07 12.94
C ALA A 138 -1.69 10.26 13.89
N GLY A 139 -0.54 10.93 13.79
CA GLY A 139 -0.17 12.03 14.70
C GLY A 139 0.24 11.56 16.11
N VAL A 140 0.59 10.28 16.27
CA VAL A 140 0.97 9.68 17.56
C VAL A 140 2.33 9.04 17.43
N GLY A 141 3.33 9.50 18.19
CA GLY A 141 4.67 8.91 18.20
C GLY A 141 5.67 9.52 17.23
N THR A 142 6.88 9.00 17.23
CA THR A 142 7.98 9.36 16.33
C THR A 142 8.04 8.36 15.18
N GLY A 143 8.38 8.80 13.97
CA GLY A 143 8.42 7.93 12.79
C GLY A 143 9.42 6.77 12.83
N GLY A 144 9.45 6.00 11.76
CA GLY A 144 10.33 4.83 11.60
C GLY A 144 11.67 5.15 10.94
N LYS A 145 12.65 4.24 11.12
CA LYS A 145 13.94 4.26 10.39
C LYS A 145 13.94 3.17 9.32
N GLY A 146 13.51 3.52 8.11
CA GLY A 146 13.48 2.54 7.01
C GLY A 146 12.53 1.39 7.28
N VAL A 147 13.04 0.15 7.31
CA VAL A 147 12.25 -1.06 7.58
C VAL A 147 12.11 -1.39 9.06
N ASP A 148 12.89 -0.72 9.91
CA ASP A 148 12.87 -0.95 11.35
C ASP A 148 11.83 -0.06 12.04
N SER A 149 11.04 -0.64 12.93
CA SER A 149 10.09 0.10 13.76
C SER A 149 10.78 0.65 15.01
N LEU A 150 10.53 1.93 15.30
CA LEU A 150 10.97 2.56 16.56
C LEU A 150 9.96 2.33 17.70
N ASP A 151 8.76 1.86 17.39
CA ASP A 151 7.68 1.61 18.34
C ASP A 151 7.34 0.12 18.42
N ASP A 152 6.84 -0.32 19.57
CA ASP A 152 6.33 -1.67 19.74
C ASP A 152 5.03 -1.88 18.95
N SER A 153 4.96 -2.98 18.21
CA SER A 153 3.78 -3.37 17.41
C SER A 153 2.53 -3.61 18.26
N SER A 154 2.66 -3.86 19.56
CA SER A 154 1.53 -4.05 20.47
C SER A 154 0.63 -2.81 20.59
N SER A 155 1.16 -1.62 20.28
CA SER A 155 0.43 -0.36 20.28
C SER A 155 -0.03 0.08 18.89
N CYS A 156 0.14 -0.75 17.87
CA CYS A 156 -0.28 -0.46 16.49
C CYS A 156 -1.78 -0.68 16.31
N LEU A 157 -2.51 0.39 16.10
CA LEU A 157 -3.89 0.34 15.61
C LEU A 157 -3.85 0.31 14.08
N LEU A 158 -4.24 -0.81 13.48
CA LEU A 158 -4.51 -0.90 12.06
C LEU A 158 -5.70 0.02 11.73
N TYR A 159 -5.43 1.16 11.16
CA TYR A 159 -6.45 2.06 10.64
C TYR A 159 -6.77 1.66 9.20
N THR A 160 -7.93 1.06 8.99
CA THR A 160 -8.51 0.89 7.65
C THR A 160 -9.52 2.01 7.46
N SER A 161 -9.28 2.91 6.52
CA SER A 161 -10.31 3.86 6.07
C SER A 161 -11.44 3.07 5.40
N PRO A 162 -12.72 3.28 5.75
CA PRO A 162 -13.81 2.64 5.05
C PRO A 162 -13.78 3.07 3.57
N SER A 163 -13.85 2.08 2.68
CA SER A 163 -14.00 2.34 1.25
C SER A 163 -15.33 3.07 1.01
N PRO A 164 -15.40 4.02 0.05
CA PRO A 164 -16.68 4.64 -0.34
C PRO A 164 -17.78 3.62 -0.69
N ARG A 165 -17.42 2.39 -1.05
CA ARG A 165 -18.36 1.29 -1.33
C ARG A 165 -18.96 0.65 -0.07
N ASP A 166 -18.37 0.88 1.11
CA ASP A 166 -18.87 0.30 2.37
C ASP A 166 -19.95 1.18 3.00
N THR A 167 -20.07 2.45 2.59
CA THR A 167 -21.10 3.39 3.06
C THR A 167 -22.43 3.28 2.31
N GLU A 168 -22.48 2.56 1.18
CA GLU A 168 -23.71 2.36 0.39
C GLU A 168 -24.52 1.10 0.79
N ARG A 169 -24.10 0.36 1.83
CA ARG A 169 -24.74 -0.88 2.31
C ARG A 169 -25.24 -0.81 3.75
N SER A 170 -25.60 0.38 4.22
CA SER A 170 -26.25 0.55 5.53
C SER A 170 -27.70 0.93 5.37
#